data_4c951750752dda0775ddbe3457da12b9
#
_entry.id   4c951750752dda0775ddbe3457da12b9
#
_cell.length_a   1.000
_cell.length_b   1.000
_cell.length_c   1.000
_cell.angle_alpha   90.00
_cell.angle_beta   90.00
_cell.angle_gamma   90.00
#
_symmetry.space_group_name_H-M   'P 1'
#
loop_
_entity.id
_entity.type
_entity.pdbx_description
1 polymer ?
#
loop_
_entity_poly.entity_id
_entity_poly.type
_entity_poly.pdbx_seq_one_letter_code
_entity_poly.pdbx_strand_id
1 'polypeptide(L)'
;MSKYPKIGIRPTIDGRQGGVRESLEEKTMNLAKAVAELISANVKHADGTPVECVIADGTIGRVAETAACQAKFEREGVGATISVTSCWCYGSETMDMHPHWPKAVWGFNGTERPGAVYLAAVLAGHAQKGLPAFGIYGHDVQDITDNSIPEDVAEKILRWARAALAVASMRGESYLSVGSQCMGIAGSIVDQNFFQEDLGMRNESVDETEILRRMDEGIYDHEEYEKAMAWTEKYCKRNEGWDKNRPEKQKDRAGKDADWEFVVKMTLIVRDLMQGNPRLREMGYLEEAIGHNAIAAGFQGQRQWTDWKPNGDFTEALMCSTFDWNGIREAYVVATENDACNAVAMLFGKLLTGCGQMFSDVRTYWSPEAVKRVTGKELTGLASGGMIHLINSGATTLDATGASTNAQGEPCMKPAWEMTEADVEGCLKNTNWMPADRDYFRGGGFSSNFLSKGGMPVTMSRLNLIKGLGPVLQIAEGWTADVDPEIHDVLNMRTDPTWPTTWFVPRLDETKAPFKDVYSVMNNWGANHGAISYGHIGADLITLCSMLHIPVCMHNVPEDKIFRPAAWNAFGMDKEGADYRACQIYGPIYK
;
A
#
# COMPACT_ATOMS: atom_id res chain seq x y z
N MET A 1 0.73 23.69 8.64
CA MET A 1 0.88 22.36 9.25
C MET A 1 1.67 21.49 8.29
N SER A 2 2.45 20.53 8.75
CA SER A 2 3.11 19.56 7.86
C SER A 2 2.04 18.80 7.07
N LYS A 3 2.31 18.52 5.79
CA LYS A 3 1.44 17.72 4.92
C LYS A 3 1.33 16.28 5.40
N TYR A 4 2.36 15.78 6.10
CA TYR A 4 2.46 14.38 6.51
C TYR A 4 2.44 14.24 8.03
N PRO A 5 1.92 13.11 8.57
CA PRO A 5 1.94 12.83 10.01
C PRO A 5 3.38 12.62 10.52
N LYS A 6 3.63 13.03 11.76
CA LYS A 6 4.91 12.87 12.46
C LYS A 6 4.86 11.73 13.47
N ILE A 7 6.03 11.26 13.91
CA ILE A 7 6.15 10.29 15.00
C ILE A 7 6.58 10.99 16.28
N GLY A 8 5.81 10.80 17.35
CA GLY A 8 6.11 11.31 18.68
C GLY A 8 7.00 10.35 19.48
N ILE A 9 8.11 10.84 19.99
CA ILE A 9 9.02 10.08 20.85
C ILE A 9 8.81 10.52 22.31
N ARG A 10 8.46 9.57 23.17
CA ARG A 10 8.11 9.79 24.59
C ARG A 10 9.18 9.20 25.49
N PRO A 11 10.19 9.97 25.95
CA PRO A 11 11.19 9.51 26.92
C PRO A 11 10.56 9.37 28.31
N THR A 12 10.19 8.15 28.70
CA THR A 12 9.58 7.89 30.00
C THR A 12 10.62 7.52 31.04
N ILE A 13 10.48 8.02 32.26
CA ILE A 13 11.49 7.93 33.34
C ILE A 13 10.85 7.70 34.69
N ASP A 14 11.63 7.23 35.64
CA ASP A 14 11.22 7.16 37.06
C ASP A 14 10.90 8.57 37.60
N GLY A 15 9.70 8.76 38.10
CA GLY A 15 9.24 10.05 38.61
C GLY A 15 9.75 10.44 40.00
N ARG A 16 10.61 9.62 40.63
CA ARG A 16 11.18 9.91 41.98
C ARG A 16 12.36 10.85 41.84
N GLN A 17 12.15 12.09 42.27
CA GLN A 17 13.19 13.11 42.37
C GLN A 17 14.08 12.92 43.59
N GLY A 18 15.23 13.61 43.60
CA GLY A 18 16.19 13.56 44.69
C GLY A 18 17.21 12.44 44.53
N GLY A 19 17.61 12.13 43.29
CA GLY A 19 18.70 11.22 42.97
C GLY A 19 18.38 10.14 41.94
N VAL A 20 17.19 9.51 41.99
CA VAL A 20 16.84 8.41 41.09
C VAL A 20 16.62 8.94 39.67
N ARG A 21 15.70 9.90 39.51
CA ARG A 21 15.37 10.49 38.22
C ARG A 21 16.58 11.15 37.57
N GLU A 22 17.25 11.99 38.31
CA GLU A 22 18.38 12.79 37.86
C GLU A 22 19.53 11.91 37.33
N SER A 23 19.73 10.73 37.92
CA SER A 23 20.76 9.77 37.48
C SER A 23 20.46 9.09 36.13
N LEU A 24 19.24 9.23 35.61
CA LEU A 24 18.76 8.54 34.39
C LEU A 24 18.29 9.50 33.29
N GLU A 25 18.20 10.80 33.57
CA GLU A 25 17.68 11.82 32.63
C GLU A 25 18.46 11.79 31.29
N GLU A 26 19.78 11.88 31.38
CA GLU A 26 20.65 11.90 30.21
C GLU A 26 20.50 10.60 29.38
N LYS A 27 20.55 9.45 30.04
CA LYS A 27 20.39 8.14 29.39
C LYS A 27 19.07 8.04 28.66
N THR A 28 17.96 8.37 29.33
CA THR A 28 16.61 8.24 28.76
C THR A 28 16.43 9.17 27.55
N MET A 29 16.92 10.40 27.65
CA MET A 29 16.87 11.35 26.54
C MET A 29 17.76 10.95 25.38
N ASN A 30 18.95 10.38 25.62
CA ASN A 30 19.84 9.90 24.55
C ASN A 30 19.22 8.72 23.78
N LEU A 31 18.57 7.79 24.47
CA LEU A 31 17.82 6.72 23.81
C LEU A 31 16.70 7.27 22.94
N ALA A 32 15.94 8.27 23.41
CA ALA A 32 14.88 8.89 22.63
C ALA A 32 15.41 9.61 21.38
N LYS A 33 16.55 10.30 21.48
CA LYS A 33 17.23 10.90 20.33
C LYS A 33 17.72 9.84 19.33
N ALA A 34 18.31 8.75 19.81
CA ALA A 34 18.77 7.66 18.95
C ALA A 34 17.60 7.01 18.17
N VAL A 35 16.43 6.86 18.80
CA VAL A 35 15.21 6.38 18.11
C VAL A 35 14.74 7.37 17.05
N ALA A 36 14.73 8.67 17.34
CA ALA A 36 14.36 9.70 16.38
C ALA A 36 15.30 9.70 15.16
N GLU A 37 16.62 9.62 15.40
CA GLU A 37 17.63 9.52 14.35
C GLU A 37 17.48 8.25 13.52
N LEU A 38 17.27 7.09 14.16
CA LEU A 38 17.02 5.82 13.46
C LEU A 38 15.83 5.91 12.51
N ILE A 39 14.71 6.43 12.98
CA ILE A 39 13.49 6.56 12.17
C ILE A 39 13.72 7.54 11.02
N SER A 40 14.19 8.75 11.30
CA SER A 40 14.40 9.79 10.29
C SER A 40 15.42 9.40 9.22
N ALA A 41 16.43 8.61 9.57
CA ALA A 41 17.42 8.13 8.62
C ALA A 41 16.90 7.02 7.68
N ASN A 42 15.92 6.22 8.11
CA ASN A 42 15.51 4.99 7.41
C ASN A 42 14.07 4.99 6.91
N VAL A 43 13.23 5.92 7.34
CA VAL A 43 11.83 6.00 6.91
C VAL A 43 11.57 7.35 6.25
N LYS A 44 10.87 7.30 5.12
CA LYS A 44 10.55 8.49 4.33
C LYS A 44 9.04 8.67 4.19
N HIS A 45 8.64 9.92 4.05
CA HIS A 45 7.30 10.27 3.58
C HIS A 45 7.15 9.99 2.07
N ALA A 46 5.93 10.05 1.57
CA ALA A 46 5.63 9.74 0.18
C ALA A 46 6.37 10.63 -0.84
N ASP A 47 6.74 11.85 -0.45
CA ASP A 47 7.54 12.78 -1.25
C ASP A 47 9.07 12.55 -1.15
N GLY A 48 9.50 11.49 -0.44
CA GLY A 48 10.90 11.15 -0.24
C GLY A 48 11.61 11.93 0.88
N THR A 49 10.93 12.86 1.55
CA THR A 49 11.52 13.55 2.70
C THR A 49 11.64 12.63 3.90
N PRO A 50 12.71 12.77 4.73
CA PRO A 50 12.82 12.01 5.98
C PRO A 50 11.62 12.22 6.89
N VAL A 51 11.19 11.17 7.58
CA VAL A 51 10.13 11.28 8.58
C VAL A 51 10.56 12.18 9.72
N GLU A 52 9.70 13.15 10.03
CA GLU A 52 9.90 14.06 11.16
C GLU A 52 9.49 13.41 12.48
N CYS A 53 10.42 13.36 13.43
CA CYS A 53 10.18 12.89 14.79
C CYS A 53 10.09 14.06 15.76
N VAL A 54 9.06 14.08 16.61
CA VAL A 54 8.86 15.08 17.66
C VAL A 54 9.16 14.46 19.01
N ILE A 55 10.24 14.90 19.67
CA ILE A 55 10.57 14.46 21.04
C ILE A 55 9.84 15.36 22.05
N ALA A 56 9.35 14.79 23.16
CA ALA A 56 8.84 15.59 24.27
C ALA A 56 9.90 16.58 24.79
N ASP A 57 9.48 17.72 25.34
CA ASP A 57 10.39 18.79 25.78
C ASP A 57 11.32 18.36 26.93
N GLY A 58 10.94 17.33 27.69
CA GLY A 58 11.71 16.71 28.74
C GLY A 58 11.30 15.27 28.95
N THR A 59 11.92 14.60 29.91
CA THR A 59 11.55 13.25 30.31
C THR A 59 10.19 13.24 31.03
N ILE A 60 9.42 12.16 30.86
CA ILE A 60 8.04 12.00 31.34
C ILE A 60 8.02 11.04 32.52
N GLY A 61 7.90 11.56 33.74
CA GLY A 61 7.84 10.74 34.95
C GLY A 61 6.52 10.86 35.74
N ARG A 62 5.63 11.83 35.37
CA ARG A 62 4.38 12.14 36.05
C ARG A 62 3.28 12.60 35.10
N VAL A 63 2.04 12.61 35.58
CA VAL A 63 0.83 12.98 34.84
C VAL A 63 0.92 14.34 34.14
N ALA A 64 1.43 15.37 34.85
CA ALA A 64 1.54 16.71 34.27
C ALA A 64 2.46 16.77 33.06
N GLU A 65 3.57 16.04 33.09
CA GLU A 65 4.51 15.93 31.97
C GLU A 65 3.90 15.13 30.82
N THR A 66 3.13 14.08 31.13
CA THR A 66 2.36 13.31 30.14
C THR A 66 1.36 14.21 29.42
N ALA A 67 0.58 15.02 30.15
CA ALA A 67 -0.39 15.95 29.57
C ALA A 67 0.27 17.02 28.69
N ALA A 68 1.39 17.58 29.14
CA ALA A 68 2.16 18.56 28.37
C ALA A 68 2.72 17.93 27.06
N CYS A 69 3.23 16.70 27.14
CA CYS A 69 3.70 15.96 25.98
C CYS A 69 2.57 15.72 24.96
N GLN A 70 1.41 15.25 25.41
CA GLN A 70 0.25 15.04 24.54
C GLN A 70 -0.18 16.35 23.85
N ALA A 71 -0.34 17.43 24.59
CA ALA A 71 -0.72 18.73 24.05
C ALA A 71 0.30 19.27 23.03
N LYS A 72 1.60 19.03 23.23
CA LYS A 72 2.65 19.31 22.23
C LYS A 72 2.44 18.49 20.98
N PHE A 73 2.29 17.18 21.12
CA PHE A 73 2.19 16.25 19.98
C PHE A 73 0.95 16.52 19.12
N GLU A 74 -0.18 16.86 19.73
CA GLU A 74 -1.39 17.27 19.01
C GLU A 74 -1.16 18.53 18.16
N ARG A 75 -0.48 19.56 18.72
CA ARG A 75 -0.14 20.80 18.00
C ARG A 75 0.85 20.58 16.86
N GLU A 76 1.79 19.65 17.04
CA GLU A 76 2.84 19.36 16.06
C GLU A 76 2.40 18.42 14.93
N GLY A 77 1.19 17.85 15.00
CA GLY A 77 0.68 16.92 13.99
C GLY A 77 1.24 15.50 14.11
N VAL A 78 1.52 15.06 15.33
CA VAL A 78 1.92 13.66 15.58
C VAL A 78 0.75 12.73 15.29
N GLY A 79 1.02 11.65 14.57
CA GLY A 79 0.04 10.63 14.20
C GLY A 79 0.23 9.28 14.90
N ALA A 80 1.41 9.03 15.49
CA ALA A 80 1.77 7.79 16.17
C ALA A 80 2.85 8.06 17.22
N THR A 81 2.96 7.21 18.26
CA THR A 81 3.92 7.45 19.36
C THR A 81 4.72 6.20 19.72
N ILE A 82 5.98 6.42 20.08
CA ILE A 82 6.81 5.41 20.75
C ILE A 82 7.32 5.92 22.09
N SER A 83 7.03 5.19 23.17
CA SER A 83 7.60 5.41 24.48
C SER A 83 8.93 4.68 24.60
N VAL A 84 9.96 5.37 25.06
CA VAL A 84 11.31 4.84 25.26
C VAL A 84 11.65 4.96 26.74
N THR A 85 12.03 3.85 27.37
CA THR A 85 12.33 3.83 28.78
C THR A 85 13.61 3.05 29.10
N SER A 86 14.45 3.63 29.95
CA SER A 86 15.67 3.00 30.46
C SER A 86 15.48 2.32 31.82
N CYS A 87 14.29 2.48 32.45
CA CYS A 87 14.08 2.09 33.84
C CYS A 87 12.60 1.86 34.16
N TRP A 88 12.29 1.56 35.43
CA TRP A 88 10.93 1.61 35.96
C TRP A 88 10.34 3.03 35.85
N CYS A 89 9.07 3.10 35.49
CA CYS A 89 8.28 4.35 35.49
C CYS A 89 6.90 4.10 36.10
N TYR A 90 6.18 5.15 36.45
CA TYR A 90 4.80 5.05 36.95
C TYR A 90 3.85 4.85 35.76
N GLY A 91 3.50 3.60 35.45
CA GLY A 91 2.79 3.21 34.23
C GLY A 91 1.49 3.96 34.00
N SER A 92 0.60 4.00 35.01
CA SER A 92 -0.69 4.69 34.88
C SER A 92 -0.59 6.21 34.71
N GLU A 93 0.53 6.81 35.12
CA GLU A 93 0.77 8.25 35.00
C GLU A 93 1.45 8.64 33.68
N THR A 94 2.22 7.73 33.09
CA THR A 94 3.10 8.04 31.94
C THR A 94 2.70 7.38 30.63
N MET A 95 1.76 6.42 30.65
CA MET A 95 1.31 5.74 29.42
C MET A 95 0.58 6.69 28.46
N ASP A 96 0.67 6.41 27.17
CA ASP A 96 -0.07 7.14 26.14
C ASP A 96 -1.54 6.71 26.11
N MET A 97 -2.43 7.63 26.42
CA MET A 97 -3.87 7.38 26.47
C MET A 97 -4.64 7.84 25.22
N HIS A 98 -3.94 8.35 24.19
CA HIS A 98 -4.61 8.79 22.96
C HIS A 98 -5.31 7.61 22.26
N PRO A 99 -6.62 7.68 21.96
CA PRO A 99 -7.37 6.51 21.51
C PRO A 99 -6.96 5.99 20.11
N HIS A 100 -6.57 6.90 19.21
CA HIS A 100 -6.39 6.57 17.79
C HIS A 100 -4.94 6.59 17.30
N TRP A 101 -3.96 6.87 18.16
CA TRP A 101 -2.56 6.81 17.76
C TRP A 101 -2.04 5.38 17.89
N PRO A 102 -1.43 4.80 16.85
CA PRO A 102 -0.60 3.60 17.00
C PRO A 102 0.50 3.82 18.03
N LYS A 103 0.72 2.83 18.89
CA LYS A 103 1.62 2.95 20.03
C LYS A 103 2.64 1.83 20.07
N ALA A 104 3.89 2.19 20.36
CA ALA A 104 4.92 1.24 20.76
C ALA A 104 5.56 1.64 22.08
N VAL A 105 6.17 0.67 22.75
CA VAL A 105 6.97 0.87 23.94
C VAL A 105 8.26 0.08 23.78
N TRP A 106 9.39 0.78 23.81
CA TRP A 106 10.71 0.14 23.89
C TRP A 106 11.21 0.20 25.32
N GLY A 107 11.34 -0.97 25.95
CA GLY A 107 11.98 -1.15 27.24
C GLY A 107 13.44 -1.54 27.05
N PHE A 108 14.37 -0.68 27.46
CA PHE A 108 15.81 -0.94 27.42
C PHE A 108 16.16 -2.20 28.21
N ASN A 109 16.87 -3.15 27.59
CA ASN A 109 17.34 -4.35 28.25
C ASN A 109 18.71 -4.07 28.92
N GLY A 110 18.68 -3.43 30.08
CA GLY A 110 19.90 -2.99 30.78
C GLY A 110 20.26 -3.83 31.99
N THR A 111 21.57 -3.85 32.32
CA THR A 111 22.11 -4.62 33.45
C THR A 111 21.68 -4.10 34.81
N GLU A 112 21.49 -2.79 34.99
CA GLU A 112 21.31 -2.17 36.30
C GLU A 112 19.88 -1.74 36.61
N ARG A 113 19.23 -1.05 35.67
CA ARG A 113 17.86 -0.56 35.80
C ARG A 113 17.10 -0.82 34.50
N PRO A 114 16.68 -2.07 34.26
CA PRO A 114 16.08 -2.45 32.98
C PRO A 114 14.68 -1.84 32.82
N GLY A 115 14.39 -1.37 31.60
CA GLY A 115 13.06 -0.92 31.20
C GLY A 115 12.02 -2.04 31.09
N ALA A 116 12.42 -3.30 31.19
CA ALA A 116 11.55 -4.47 31.05
C ALA A 116 10.36 -4.48 32.01
N VAL A 117 10.57 -4.07 33.27
CA VAL A 117 9.49 -4.06 34.28
C VAL A 117 8.42 -3.03 33.95
N TYR A 118 8.82 -1.85 33.51
CA TYR A 118 7.88 -0.85 33.00
C TYR A 118 7.18 -1.34 31.73
N LEU A 119 7.94 -1.86 30.77
CA LEU A 119 7.39 -2.41 29.51
C LEU A 119 6.25 -3.39 29.80
N ALA A 120 6.49 -4.39 30.63
CA ALA A 120 5.48 -5.39 30.99
C ALA A 120 4.24 -4.77 31.66
N ALA A 121 4.47 -3.86 32.62
CA ALA A 121 3.40 -3.20 33.36
C ALA A 121 2.54 -2.29 32.47
N VAL A 122 3.17 -1.50 31.61
CA VAL A 122 2.45 -0.56 30.74
C VAL A 122 1.72 -1.26 29.61
N LEU A 123 2.25 -2.36 29.05
CA LEU A 123 1.53 -3.16 28.07
C LEU A 123 0.27 -3.78 28.67
N ALA A 124 0.35 -4.30 29.91
CA ALA A 124 -0.82 -4.77 30.65
C ALA A 124 -1.83 -3.65 30.87
N GLY A 125 -1.37 -2.44 31.25
CA GLY A 125 -2.21 -1.26 31.41
C GLY A 125 -2.92 -0.84 30.11
N HIS A 126 -2.22 -0.86 28.99
CA HIS A 126 -2.80 -0.61 27.66
C HIS A 126 -3.86 -1.65 27.30
N ALA A 127 -3.58 -2.95 27.54
CA ALA A 127 -4.55 -4.01 27.28
C ALA A 127 -5.84 -3.83 28.10
N GLN A 128 -5.73 -3.48 29.40
CA GLN A 128 -6.88 -3.21 30.26
C GLN A 128 -7.77 -2.05 29.77
N LYS A 129 -7.20 -1.11 29.04
CA LYS A 129 -7.91 0.09 28.55
C LYS A 129 -8.40 -0.03 27.12
N GLY A 130 -8.20 -1.19 26.47
CA GLY A 130 -8.55 -1.37 25.06
C GLY A 130 -7.70 -0.54 24.08
N LEU A 131 -6.48 -0.19 24.48
CA LEU A 131 -5.52 0.61 23.70
C LEU A 131 -4.25 -0.22 23.42
N PRO A 132 -4.33 -1.30 22.63
CA PRO A 132 -3.21 -2.21 22.46
C PRO A 132 -1.95 -1.49 21.96
N ALA A 133 -0.79 -1.89 22.51
CA ALA A 133 0.49 -1.32 22.17
C ALA A 133 1.50 -2.41 21.79
N PHE A 134 2.45 -2.07 20.93
CA PHE A 134 3.54 -2.94 20.50
C PHE A 134 4.66 -2.92 21.53
N GLY A 135 5.07 -4.07 22.02
CA GLY A 135 6.20 -4.20 22.94
C GLY A 135 7.50 -4.47 22.21
N ILE A 136 8.53 -3.70 22.49
CA ILE A 136 9.87 -3.88 21.92
C ILE A 136 10.85 -4.12 23.06
N TYR A 137 11.61 -5.21 22.96
CA TYR A 137 12.62 -5.61 23.93
C TYR A 137 13.79 -6.27 23.20
N GLY A 138 15.02 -5.86 23.51
CA GLY A 138 16.21 -6.40 22.87
C GLY A 138 16.57 -7.80 23.39
N HIS A 139 17.13 -8.64 22.53
CA HIS A 139 17.53 -9.99 22.87
C HIS A 139 18.68 -9.99 23.89
N ASP A 140 19.70 -9.16 23.64
CA ASP A 140 20.89 -9.13 24.47
C ASP A 140 20.87 -7.98 25.50
N VAL A 141 21.50 -8.23 26.65
CA VAL A 141 21.62 -7.26 27.75
C VAL A 141 22.69 -6.23 27.41
N GLN A 142 22.35 -4.94 27.57
CA GLN A 142 23.25 -3.82 27.34
C GLN A 142 23.73 -3.19 28.66
N ASP A 143 24.93 -2.69 28.69
CA ASP A 143 25.42 -1.87 29.81
C ASP A 143 24.69 -0.52 29.88
N ILE A 144 24.53 0.03 31.07
CA ILE A 144 23.78 1.28 31.28
C ILE A 144 24.36 2.46 30.47
N THR A 145 25.65 2.43 30.16
CA THR A 145 26.33 3.47 29.36
C THR A 145 26.17 3.31 27.86
N ASP A 146 25.69 2.15 27.39
CA ASP A 146 25.47 1.87 25.97
C ASP A 146 24.16 2.48 25.49
N ASN A 147 24.21 3.47 24.61
CA ASN A 147 23.05 4.14 24.00
C ASN A 147 22.73 3.64 22.59
N SER A 148 23.41 2.61 22.10
CA SER A 148 23.12 2.03 20.78
C SER A 148 21.77 1.33 20.75
N ILE A 149 21.21 1.20 19.55
CA ILE A 149 19.99 0.43 19.32
C ILE A 149 20.41 -0.90 18.69
N PRO A 150 20.18 -2.05 19.38
CA PRO A 150 20.45 -3.36 18.80
C PRO A 150 19.68 -3.61 17.50
N GLU A 151 20.23 -4.46 16.62
CA GLU A 151 19.65 -4.71 15.29
C GLU A 151 18.21 -5.25 15.38
N ASP A 152 17.95 -6.19 16.27
CA ASP A 152 16.60 -6.77 16.50
C ASP A 152 15.58 -5.75 17.03
N VAL A 153 16.04 -4.75 17.79
CA VAL A 153 15.24 -3.62 18.26
C VAL A 153 14.99 -2.65 17.11
N ALA A 154 16.03 -2.32 16.34
CA ALA A 154 15.96 -1.42 15.20
C ALA A 154 14.97 -1.94 14.14
N GLU A 155 15.04 -3.23 13.81
CA GLU A 155 14.09 -3.88 12.88
C GLU A 155 12.63 -3.69 13.32
N LYS A 156 12.33 -3.91 14.61
CA LYS A 156 10.98 -3.76 15.17
C LYS A 156 10.52 -2.30 15.19
N ILE A 157 11.40 -1.36 15.57
CA ILE A 157 11.09 0.09 15.56
C ILE A 157 10.77 0.55 14.14
N LEU A 158 11.58 0.18 13.15
CA LEU A 158 11.39 0.60 11.76
C LEU A 158 10.13 -0.01 11.14
N ARG A 159 9.85 -1.30 11.40
CA ARG A 159 8.60 -1.95 10.96
C ARG A 159 7.39 -1.25 11.56
N TRP A 160 7.40 -1.03 12.88
CA TRP A 160 6.34 -0.31 13.55
C TRP A 160 6.17 1.11 13.00
N ALA A 161 7.25 1.84 12.78
CA ALA A 161 7.21 3.22 12.29
C ALA A 161 6.57 3.32 10.89
N ARG A 162 6.96 2.44 9.94
CA ARG A 162 6.34 2.41 8.61
C ARG A 162 4.85 2.12 8.68
N ALA A 163 4.46 1.08 9.42
CA ALA A 163 3.06 0.72 9.58
C ALA A 163 2.25 1.81 10.28
N ALA A 164 2.79 2.41 11.33
CA ALA A 164 2.13 3.48 12.09
C ALA A 164 1.92 4.75 11.26
N LEU A 165 2.89 5.11 10.42
CA LEU A 165 2.75 6.22 9.47
C LEU A 165 1.71 5.93 8.41
N ALA A 166 1.66 4.71 7.88
CA ALA A 166 0.63 4.30 6.92
C ALA A 166 -0.78 4.46 7.51
N VAL A 167 -1.00 4.00 8.75
CA VAL A 167 -2.26 4.19 9.48
C VAL A 167 -2.57 5.66 9.70
N ALA A 168 -1.59 6.45 10.14
CA ALA A 168 -1.77 7.87 10.40
C ALA A 168 -2.06 8.68 9.12
N SER A 169 -1.49 8.27 7.97
CA SER A 169 -1.67 8.93 6.67
C SER A 169 -3.06 8.71 6.06
N MET A 170 -3.76 7.65 6.45
CA MET A 170 -5.15 7.43 5.98
C MET A 170 -6.17 8.30 6.70
N ARG A 171 -5.88 8.67 7.93
CA ARG A 171 -6.84 9.36 8.80
C ARG A 171 -7.22 10.75 8.29
N GLY A 172 -8.50 10.95 7.99
CA GLY A 172 -9.05 12.21 7.49
C GLY A 172 -9.04 12.36 5.97
N GLU A 173 -8.36 11.46 5.27
CA GLU A 173 -8.34 11.37 3.82
C GLU A 173 -9.62 10.71 3.26
N SER A 174 -9.74 10.58 1.94
CA SER A 174 -10.88 9.91 1.33
C SER A 174 -10.50 8.81 0.34
N TYR A 175 -11.46 7.92 0.10
CA TYR A 175 -11.57 7.07 -1.08
C TYR A 175 -12.60 7.69 -2.01
N LEU A 176 -12.24 7.89 -3.28
CA LEU A 176 -13.14 8.45 -4.29
C LEU A 176 -13.68 7.34 -5.21
N SER A 177 -14.96 7.08 -5.12
CA SER A 177 -15.69 6.21 -6.03
C SER A 177 -16.15 7.01 -7.25
N VAL A 178 -15.59 6.72 -8.44
CA VAL A 178 -16.04 7.29 -9.71
C VAL A 178 -16.95 6.28 -10.39
N GLY A 179 -18.24 6.57 -10.39
CA GLY A 179 -19.28 5.61 -10.76
C GLY A 179 -19.70 4.70 -9.61
N SER A 180 -20.17 3.52 -9.93
CA SER A 180 -20.70 2.54 -9.00
C SER A 180 -19.91 1.22 -9.10
N GLN A 181 -20.54 0.12 -8.73
CA GLN A 181 -20.02 -1.23 -8.85
C GLN A 181 -20.01 -1.69 -10.31
N CYS A 182 -18.88 -2.22 -10.74
CA CYS A 182 -18.73 -2.77 -12.10
C CYS A 182 -19.36 -4.16 -12.22
N MET A 183 -20.04 -4.42 -13.31
CA MET A 183 -20.54 -5.74 -13.77
C MET A 183 -21.08 -6.67 -12.68
N GLY A 184 -21.54 -6.15 -11.55
CA GLY A 184 -22.04 -6.97 -10.45
C GLY A 184 -20.95 -7.80 -9.74
N ILE A 185 -19.71 -7.33 -9.69
CA ILE A 185 -18.61 -7.98 -8.94
C ILE A 185 -18.98 -8.02 -7.46
N ALA A 186 -19.42 -9.18 -6.99
CA ALA A 186 -20.04 -9.32 -5.68
C ALA A 186 -19.09 -8.96 -4.52
N GLY A 187 -17.80 -9.27 -4.65
CA GLY A 187 -16.79 -9.00 -3.65
C GLY A 187 -16.32 -7.55 -3.55
N SER A 188 -16.78 -6.66 -4.44
CA SER A 188 -16.46 -5.23 -4.42
C SER A 188 -17.55 -4.34 -3.81
N ILE A 189 -18.65 -4.94 -3.36
CA ILE A 189 -19.73 -4.20 -2.67
C ILE A 189 -19.28 -3.91 -1.25
N VAL A 190 -19.10 -2.64 -0.94
CA VAL A 190 -18.57 -2.17 0.35
C VAL A 190 -19.63 -1.36 1.08
N ASP A 191 -19.83 -1.64 2.37
CA ASP A 191 -20.52 -0.72 3.27
C ASP A 191 -19.66 0.54 3.44
N GLN A 192 -20.21 1.71 3.15
CA GLN A 192 -19.49 2.97 3.21
C GLN A 192 -18.91 3.28 4.62
N ASN A 193 -19.56 2.80 5.67
CA ASN A 193 -19.08 2.97 7.04
C ASN A 193 -17.73 2.28 7.29
N PHE A 194 -17.38 1.25 6.54
CA PHE A 194 -16.09 0.58 6.61
C PHE A 194 -14.92 1.56 6.53
N PHE A 195 -14.94 2.49 5.57
CA PHE A 195 -13.86 3.46 5.42
C PHE A 195 -13.68 4.32 6.66
N GLN A 196 -14.77 4.76 7.27
CA GLN A 196 -14.72 5.59 8.46
C GLN A 196 -14.36 4.79 9.72
N GLU A 197 -15.04 3.67 9.95
CA GLU A 197 -14.90 2.90 11.19
C GLU A 197 -13.57 2.16 11.29
N ASP A 198 -13.10 1.57 10.18
CA ASP A 198 -11.89 0.75 10.16
C ASP A 198 -10.63 1.50 9.71
N LEU A 199 -10.75 2.50 8.83
CA LEU A 199 -9.60 3.19 8.24
C LEU A 199 -9.48 4.66 8.65
N GLY A 200 -10.51 5.26 9.25
CA GLY A 200 -10.56 6.69 9.55
C GLY A 200 -10.65 7.58 8.32
N MET A 201 -11.09 7.03 7.20
CA MET A 201 -11.22 7.70 5.90
C MET A 201 -12.69 8.06 5.62
N ARG A 202 -12.92 8.98 4.70
CA ARG A 202 -14.24 9.20 4.10
C ARG A 202 -14.41 8.35 2.85
N ASN A 203 -15.65 8.01 2.52
CA ASN A 203 -16.01 7.48 1.21
C ASN A 203 -16.81 8.55 0.46
N GLU A 204 -16.21 9.05 -0.62
CA GLU A 204 -16.81 10.05 -1.51
C GLU A 204 -17.22 9.39 -2.83
N SER A 205 -18.22 9.94 -3.51
CA SER A 205 -18.72 9.41 -4.79
C SER A 205 -18.93 10.53 -5.78
N VAL A 206 -18.51 10.28 -7.01
CA VAL A 206 -18.74 11.14 -8.17
C VAL A 206 -19.37 10.32 -9.29
N ASP A 207 -20.41 10.86 -9.92
CA ASP A 207 -21.01 10.24 -11.11
C ASP A 207 -20.03 10.35 -12.31
N GLU A 208 -19.96 9.32 -13.14
CA GLU A 208 -19.09 9.30 -14.33
C GLU A 208 -19.41 10.44 -15.31
N THR A 209 -20.64 10.96 -15.30
CA THR A 209 -21.06 12.10 -16.14
C THR A 209 -20.30 13.38 -15.80
N GLU A 210 -19.73 13.52 -14.60
CA GLU A 210 -18.89 14.66 -14.24
C GLU A 210 -17.61 14.72 -15.07
N ILE A 211 -17.04 13.58 -15.42
CA ILE A 211 -15.90 13.52 -16.35
C ILE A 211 -16.30 14.11 -17.71
N LEU A 212 -17.47 13.70 -18.22
CA LEU A 212 -17.97 14.18 -19.51
C LEU A 212 -18.30 15.66 -19.47
N ARG A 213 -18.95 16.15 -18.41
CA ARG A 213 -19.23 17.58 -18.21
C ARG A 213 -17.96 18.40 -18.26
N ARG A 214 -16.92 17.97 -17.51
CA ARG A 214 -15.63 18.68 -17.50
C ARG A 214 -14.95 18.67 -18.87
N MET A 215 -15.06 17.58 -19.62
CA MET A 215 -14.56 17.51 -21.00
C MET A 215 -15.30 18.49 -21.92
N ASP A 216 -16.62 18.47 -21.89
CA ASP A 216 -17.48 19.25 -22.77
C ASP A 216 -17.39 20.76 -22.48
N GLU A 217 -17.26 21.15 -21.21
CA GLU A 217 -17.10 22.55 -20.76
C GLU A 217 -15.65 23.02 -20.73
N GLY A 218 -14.67 22.15 -21.03
CA GLY A 218 -13.24 22.49 -21.02
C GLY A 218 -12.66 22.73 -19.62
N ILE A 219 -13.20 22.06 -18.59
CA ILE A 219 -12.77 22.20 -17.18
C ILE A 219 -11.60 21.25 -16.89
N TYR A 220 -10.46 21.57 -17.44
CA TYR A 220 -9.16 20.95 -17.20
C TYR A 220 -8.05 21.94 -17.57
N ASP A 221 -6.84 21.76 -17.05
CA ASP A 221 -5.71 22.60 -17.40
C ASP A 221 -5.29 22.37 -18.86
N HIS A 222 -5.55 23.39 -19.72
CA HIS A 222 -5.27 23.30 -21.15
C HIS A 222 -3.76 23.28 -21.46
N GLU A 223 -2.94 23.99 -20.70
CA GLU A 223 -1.49 23.99 -20.88
C GLU A 223 -0.90 22.62 -20.52
N GLU A 224 -1.37 22.03 -19.42
CA GLU A 224 -0.98 20.69 -19.05
C GLU A 224 -1.50 19.63 -20.05
N TYR A 225 -2.70 19.82 -20.60
CA TYR A 225 -3.23 18.94 -21.64
C TYR A 225 -2.32 18.90 -22.88
N GLU A 226 -1.87 20.04 -23.38
CA GLU A 226 -0.94 20.11 -24.51
C GLU A 226 0.38 19.39 -24.20
N LYS A 227 0.91 19.59 -23.00
CA LYS A 227 2.11 18.88 -22.52
C LYS A 227 1.89 17.36 -22.47
N ALA A 228 0.76 16.92 -21.93
CA ALA A 228 0.38 15.51 -21.83
C ALA A 228 0.21 14.88 -23.22
N MET A 229 -0.41 15.57 -24.16
CA MET A 229 -0.55 15.09 -25.55
C MET A 229 0.79 14.97 -26.26
N ALA A 230 1.70 15.94 -26.09
CA ALA A 230 3.04 15.87 -26.66
C ALA A 230 3.85 14.68 -26.09
N TRP A 231 3.71 14.41 -24.78
CA TRP A 231 4.31 13.26 -24.13
C TRP A 231 3.70 11.94 -24.63
N THR A 232 2.38 11.88 -24.75
CA THR A 232 1.64 10.72 -25.30
C THR A 232 2.06 10.42 -26.76
N GLU A 233 2.20 11.46 -27.59
CA GLU A 233 2.71 11.30 -28.95
C GLU A 233 4.11 10.68 -28.98
N LYS A 234 4.99 11.13 -28.09
CA LYS A 234 6.38 10.67 -28.01
C LYS A 234 6.52 9.24 -27.49
N TYR A 235 5.78 8.89 -26.46
CA TYR A 235 6.02 7.63 -25.71
C TYR A 235 4.92 6.58 -25.88
N CYS A 236 3.68 6.98 -26.15
CA CYS A 236 2.56 6.04 -26.22
C CYS A 236 2.20 5.71 -27.68
N LYS A 237 1.90 6.72 -28.50
CA LYS A 237 1.50 6.49 -29.91
C LYS A 237 2.58 5.81 -30.74
N ARG A 238 3.85 6.06 -30.45
CA ARG A 238 4.97 5.38 -31.13
C ARG A 238 5.13 3.91 -30.73
N ASN A 239 4.53 3.53 -29.60
CA ASN A 239 4.53 2.18 -29.05
C ASN A 239 3.12 1.57 -29.10
N GLU A 240 2.26 2.04 -30.02
CA GLU A 240 1.00 1.34 -30.26
C GLU A 240 1.28 -0.07 -30.74
N GLY A 241 0.65 -1.02 -30.06
CA GLY A 241 0.82 -2.44 -30.33
C GLY A 241 -0.18 -2.96 -31.36
N TRP A 242 -0.24 -4.27 -31.44
CA TRP A 242 -1.13 -4.99 -32.34
C TRP A 242 -2.60 -4.72 -31.99
N ASP A 243 -3.41 -4.39 -33.01
CA ASP A 243 -4.86 -4.26 -32.91
C ASP A 243 -5.51 -5.63 -33.16
N LYS A 244 -5.89 -6.31 -32.09
CA LYS A 244 -6.49 -7.65 -32.19
C LYS A 244 -7.93 -7.65 -32.71
N ASN A 245 -8.56 -6.48 -32.83
CA ASN A 245 -9.92 -6.37 -33.33
C ASN A 245 -10.05 -6.86 -34.76
N ARG A 246 -11.17 -7.47 -35.08
CA ARG A 246 -11.52 -7.80 -36.46
C ARG A 246 -11.55 -6.53 -37.31
N PRO A 247 -11.15 -6.59 -38.61
CA PRO A 247 -11.02 -5.37 -39.44
C PRO A 247 -12.24 -4.42 -39.40
N GLU A 248 -13.44 -4.97 -39.36
CA GLU A 248 -14.69 -4.19 -39.31
C GLU A 248 -14.93 -3.49 -37.98
N LYS A 249 -14.19 -3.87 -36.92
CA LYS A 249 -14.26 -3.25 -35.60
C LYS A 249 -13.07 -2.33 -35.32
N GLN A 250 -12.03 -2.36 -36.14
CA GLN A 250 -10.87 -1.49 -35.95
C GLN A 250 -11.27 -0.03 -36.18
N LYS A 251 -10.78 0.87 -35.32
CA LYS A 251 -10.85 2.31 -35.56
C LYS A 251 -9.77 2.70 -36.58
N ASP A 252 -10.11 3.64 -37.44
CA ASP A 252 -9.12 4.32 -38.29
C ASP A 252 -8.20 5.22 -37.46
N ARG A 253 -7.22 5.85 -38.11
CA ARG A 253 -6.27 6.73 -37.40
C ARG A 253 -6.98 7.86 -36.67
N ALA A 254 -7.95 8.50 -37.30
CA ALA A 254 -8.69 9.61 -36.70
C ALA A 254 -9.48 9.16 -35.45
N GLY A 255 -10.11 7.98 -35.52
CA GLY A 255 -10.79 7.38 -34.37
C GLY A 255 -9.86 7.02 -33.22
N LYS A 256 -8.64 6.52 -33.52
CA LYS A 256 -7.62 6.25 -32.50
C LYS A 256 -7.06 7.54 -31.90
N ASP A 257 -6.88 8.60 -32.70
CA ASP A 257 -6.43 9.89 -32.20
C ASP A 257 -7.46 10.53 -31.28
N ALA A 258 -8.75 10.41 -31.60
CA ALA A 258 -9.84 10.86 -30.73
C ALA A 258 -9.86 10.08 -29.40
N ASP A 259 -9.55 8.78 -29.41
CA ASP A 259 -9.41 7.99 -28.19
C ASP A 259 -8.24 8.51 -27.32
N TRP A 260 -7.09 8.83 -27.91
CA TRP A 260 -5.94 9.39 -27.19
C TRP A 260 -6.28 10.74 -26.54
N GLU A 261 -6.93 11.65 -27.29
CA GLU A 261 -7.38 12.91 -26.71
C GLU A 261 -8.33 12.71 -25.53
N PHE A 262 -9.26 11.76 -25.67
CA PHE A 262 -10.23 11.45 -24.62
C PHE A 262 -9.56 10.92 -23.36
N VAL A 263 -8.71 9.89 -23.45
CA VAL A 263 -8.11 9.26 -22.27
C VAL A 263 -7.09 10.17 -21.58
N VAL A 264 -6.42 11.07 -22.30
CA VAL A 264 -5.54 12.08 -21.70
C VAL A 264 -6.37 13.10 -20.91
N LYS A 265 -7.46 13.63 -21.49
CA LYS A 265 -8.38 14.53 -20.76
C LYS A 265 -8.95 13.85 -19.52
N MET A 266 -9.37 12.58 -19.66
CA MET A 266 -9.88 11.78 -18.55
C MET A 266 -8.86 11.68 -17.41
N THR A 267 -7.58 11.44 -17.73
CA THR A 267 -6.53 11.32 -16.72
C THR A 267 -6.34 12.62 -15.93
N LEU A 268 -6.31 13.78 -16.60
CA LEU A 268 -6.25 15.07 -15.94
C LEU A 268 -7.46 15.29 -15.01
N ILE A 269 -8.66 15.02 -15.52
CA ILE A 269 -9.91 15.22 -14.78
C ILE A 269 -10.01 14.30 -13.57
N VAL A 270 -9.68 13.02 -13.71
CA VAL A 270 -9.72 12.05 -12.58
C VAL A 270 -8.70 12.46 -11.51
N ARG A 271 -7.49 12.86 -11.89
CA ARG A 271 -6.50 13.38 -10.94
C ARG A 271 -7.02 14.62 -10.21
N ASP A 272 -7.59 15.57 -10.94
CA ASP A 272 -8.10 16.82 -10.38
C ASP A 272 -9.34 16.59 -9.49
N LEU A 273 -10.17 15.60 -9.80
CA LEU A 273 -11.24 15.11 -8.90
C LEU A 273 -10.65 14.57 -7.58
N MET A 274 -9.56 13.82 -7.62
CA MET A 274 -8.93 13.29 -6.42
C MET A 274 -8.27 14.39 -5.57
N GLN A 275 -7.38 15.18 -6.17
CA GLN A 275 -6.44 16.06 -5.45
C GLN A 275 -6.83 17.55 -5.50
N GLY A 276 -7.71 17.93 -6.41
CA GLY A 276 -7.92 19.33 -6.79
C GLY A 276 -6.81 19.86 -7.70
N ASN A 277 -7.05 21.05 -8.25
CA ASN A 277 -6.09 21.73 -9.11
C ASN A 277 -6.22 23.26 -8.96
N PRO A 278 -5.23 23.96 -8.36
CA PRO A 278 -5.27 25.41 -8.19
C PRO A 278 -5.40 26.18 -9.51
N ARG A 279 -4.92 25.61 -10.63
CA ARG A 279 -5.02 26.24 -11.95
C ARG A 279 -6.47 26.39 -12.40
N LEU A 280 -7.35 25.44 -12.06
CA LEU A 280 -8.78 25.55 -12.33
C LEU A 280 -9.40 26.77 -11.63
N ARG A 281 -8.94 27.11 -10.43
CA ARG A 281 -9.38 28.32 -9.70
C ARG A 281 -9.00 29.59 -10.44
N GLU A 282 -7.79 29.64 -11.01
CA GLU A 282 -7.33 30.76 -11.82
C GLU A 282 -8.16 30.92 -13.12
N MET A 283 -8.67 29.81 -13.65
CA MET A 283 -9.58 29.78 -14.80
C MET A 283 -11.03 30.10 -14.44
N GLY A 284 -11.36 30.28 -13.15
CA GLY A 284 -12.70 30.66 -12.67
C GLY A 284 -13.56 29.49 -12.15
N TYR A 285 -13.06 28.27 -12.17
CA TYR A 285 -13.75 27.07 -11.69
C TYR A 285 -13.43 26.83 -10.21
N LEU A 286 -14.16 27.52 -9.32
CA LEU A 286 -13.83 27.59 -7.90
C LEU A 286 -14.12 26.27 -7.16
N GLU A 287 -15.20 25.60 -7.49
CA GLU A 287 -15.59 24.32 -6.88
C GLU A 287 -14.74 23.19 -7.43
N GLU A 288 -14.59 23.10 -8.74
CA GLU A 288 -13.84 22.06 -9.42
C GLU A 288 -12.35 22.04 -9.07
N ALA A 289 -11.83 23.19 -8.63
CA ALA A 289 -10.44 23.33 -8.19
C ALA A 289 -10.14 22.64 -6.85
N ILE A 290 -11.16 22.30 -6.03
CA ILE A 290 -10.96 21.83 -4.66
C ILE A 290 -10.55 20.35 -4.62
N GLY A 291 -11.19 19.50 -5.41
CA GLY A 291 -11.03 18.05 -5.35
C GLY A 291 -11.66 17.41 -4.10
N HIS A 292 -11.46 16.12 -3.92
CA HIS A 292 -12.08 15.31 -2.86
C HIS A 292 -11.09 14.85 -1.76
N ASN A 293 -9.86 15.37 -1.75
CA ASN A 293 -8.80 14.94 -0.81
C ASN A 293 -8.62 13.40 -0.79
N ALA A 294 -8.62 12.78 -1.97
CA ALA A 294 -8.60 11.34 -2.12
C ALA A 294 -7.19 10.79 -2.29
N ILE A 295 -6.78 9.87 -1.40
CA ILE A 295 -5.50 9.15 -1.51
C ILE A 295 -5.63 7.82 -2.24
N ALA A 296 -6.87 7.36 -2.46
CA ALA A 296 -7.21 6.24 -3.31
C ALA A 296 -8.55 6.51 -4.00
N ALA A 297 -8.71 5.93 -5.18
CA ALA A 297 -9.94 6.00 -5.95
C ALA A 297 -10.22 4.66 -6.64
N GLY A 298 -11.42 4.53 -7.19
CA GLY A 298 -11.78 3.47 -8.11
C GLY A 298 -12.63 4.03 -9.24
N PHE A 299 -12.45 3.48 -10.44
CA PHE A 299 -13.24 3.83 -11.60
C PHE A 299 -14.08 2.63 -12.04
N GLN A 300 -15.40 2.83 -12.18
CA GLN A 300 -16.32 1.75 -12.55
C GLN A 300 -15.90 1.04 -13.84
N GLY A 301 -15.58 1.79 -14.88
CA GLY A 301 -15.02 1.33 -16.14
C GLY A 301 -15.97 0.45 -16.95
N GLN A 302 -15.80 -0.85 -16.83
CA GLN A 302 -16.59 -1.84 -17.58
C GLN A 302 -18.00 -1.93 -17.01
N ARG A 303 -18.84 -2.07 -17.74
CA ARG A 303 -19.73 -1.89 -18.82
C ARG A 303 -20.40 -0.51 -18.73
N GLN A 304 -21.49 -0.26 -19.42
CA GLN A 304 -22.16 1.03 -19.48
C GLN A 304 -21.24 2.15 -19.99
N TRP A 305 -20.23 2.56 -19.21
CA TRP A 305 -19.23 3.52 -19.68
C TRP A 305 -18.51 3.01 -20.95
N THR A 306 -17.88 1.84 -20.90
CA THR A 306 -17.11 1.28 -22.03
C THR A 306 -17.97 0.73 -23.15
N ASP A 307 -19.28 0.61 -22.97
CA ASP A 307 -20.21 0.37 -24.07
C ASP A 307 -20.32 1.58 -25.00
N TRP A 308 -19.94 2.76 -24.53
CA TRP A 308 -20.10 4.03 -25.23
C TRP A 308 -18.81 4.86 -25.31
N LYS A 309 -18.03 4.99 -24.24
CA LYS A 309 -16.85 5.83 -24.13
C LYS A 309 -15.57 4.99 -24.12
N PRO A 310 -14.40 5.57 -24.48
CA PRO A 310 -13.11 4.92 -24.31
C PRO A 310 -12.91 4.42 -22.87
N ASN A 311 -12.20 3.30 -22.71
CA ASN A 311 -11.92 2.70 -21.40
C ASN A 311 -11.03 3.59 -20.52
N GLY A 312 -10.96 3.26 -19.22
CA GLY A 312 -10.13 3.95 -18.23
C GLY A 312 -8.70 3.44 -18.11
N ASP A 313 -8.31 2.43 -18.89
CA ASP A 313 -7.09 1.67 -18.69
C ASP A 313 -5.81 2.54 -18.73
N PHE A 314 -5.74 3.48 -19.67
CA PHE A 314 -4.64 4.45 -19.74
C PHE A 314 -4.57 5.31 -18.45
N THR A 315 -5.72 5.83 -18.03
CA THR A 315 -5.84 6.65 -16.82
C THR A 315 -5.39 5.87 -15.60
N GLU A 316 -5.90 4.67 -15.40
CA GLU A 316 -5.60 3.83 -14.25
C GLU A 316 -4.12 3.42 -14.21
N ALA A 317 -3.56 2.95 -15.34
CA ALA A 317 -2.16 2.54 -15.42
C ALA A 317 -1.22 3.71 -15.14
N LEU A 318 -1.46 4.87 -15.77
CA LEU A 318 -0.59 6.03 -15.61
C LEU A 318 -0.71 6.63 -14.20
N MET A 319 -1.91 6.72 -13.65
CA MET A 319 -2.11 7.20 -12.28
C MET A 319 -1.40 6.31 -11.25
N CYS A 320 -1.45 4.99 -11.41
CA CYS A 320 -0.78 4.04 -10.52
C CYS A 320 0.75 4.00 -10.69
N SER A 321 1.32 4.64 -11.72
CA SER A 321 2.76 4.71 -11.97
C SER A 321 3.43 5.82 -11.18
N THR A 322 4.75 5.69 -10.94
CA THR A 322 5.56 6.70 -10.21
C THR A 322 5.98 7.88 -11.10
N PHE A 323 5.45 7.98 -12.31
CA PHE A 323 5.76 9.04 -13.27
C PHE A 323 4.60 9.31 -14.23
N ASP A 324 4.62 10.50 -14.81
CA ASP A 324 3.77 10.90 -15.94
C ASP A 324 4.47 11.98 -16.79
N TRP A 325 3.72 12.74 -17.58
CA TRP A 325 4.24 13.86 -18.38
C TRP A 325 4.85 15.00 -17.54
N ASN A 326 4.61 15.06 -16.25
CA ASN A 326 5.24 16.02 -15.34
C ASN A 326 6.56 15.51 -14.76
N GLY A 327 6.96 14.28 -15.06
CA GLY A 327 8.15 13.61 -14.55
C GLY A 327 7.83 12.65 -13.42
N ILE A 328 8.83 12.37 -12.60
CA ILE A 328 8.73 11.44 -11.46
C ILE A 328 7.88 12.07 -10.37
N ARG A 329 6.95 11.32 -9.82
CA ARG A 329 6.04 11.74 -8.75
C ARG A 329 5.59 10.54 -7.91
N GLU A 330 5.01 10.82 -6.76
CA GLU A 330 4.27 9.82 -5.98
C GLU A 330 3.17 9.16 -6.83
N ALA A 331 3.09 7.83 -6.79
CA ALA A 331 2.02 7.09 -7.44
C ALA A 331 0.67 7.36 -6.76
N TYR A 332 -0.40 7.44 -7.54
CA TYR A 332 -1.76 7.39 -7.01
C TYR A 332 -2.22 5.93 -6.88
N VAL A 333 -3.37 5.73 -6.26
CA VAL A 333 -4.09 4.46 -6.26
C VAL A 333 -5.43 4.69 -6.94
N VAL A 334 -5.61 4.08 -8.10
CA VAL A 334 -6.88 4.08 -8.84
C VAL A 334 -7.20 2.64 -9.21
N ALA A 335 -8.19 2.06 -8.57
CA ALA A 335 -8.52 0.65 -8.77
C ALA A 335 -9.43 0.46 -9.99
N THR A 336 -9.10 -0.52 -10.80
CA THR A 336 -9.94 -1.00 -11.88
C THR A 336 -11.30 -1.47 -11.34
N GLU A 337 -12.36 -1.25 -12.12
CA GLU A 337 -13.70 -1.76 -11.83
C GLU A 337 -14.30 -1.26 -10.51
N ASN A 338 -13.75 -0.17 -9.98
CA ASN A 338 -14.10 0.39 -8.68
C ASN A 338 -14.10 -0.66 -7.55
N ASP A 339 -13.17 -1.62 -7.60
CA ASP A 339 -13.00 -2.59 -6.52
C ASP A 339 -12.31 -1.95 -5.31
N ALA A 340 -13.11 -1.35 -4.45
CA ALA A 340 -12.67 -0.64 -3.26
C ALA A 340 -11.86 -1.52 -2.29
N CYS A 341 -12.19 -2.80 -2.17
CA CYS A 341 -11.44 -3.73 -1.32
C CYS A 341 -10.02 -3.96 -1.87
N ASN A 342 -9.87 -4.06 -3.19
CA ASN A 342 -8.54 -4.17 -3.81
C ASN A 342 -7.79 -2.83 -3.76
N ALA A 343 -8.50 -1.69 -3.92
CA ALA A 343 -7.93 -0.36 -3.74
C ALA A 343 -7.31 -0.16 -2.36
N VAL A 344 -7.96 -0.63 -1.29
CA VAL A 344 -7.42 -0.56 0.07
C VAL A 344 -6.17 -1.41 0.22
N ALA A 345 -6.13 -2.61 -0.36
CA ALA A 345 -4.93 -3.44 -0.37
C ALA A 345 -3.77 -2.77 -1.15
N MET A 346 -4.05 -2.14 -2.30
CA MET A 346 -3.08 -1.30 -3.04
C MET A 346 -2.62 -0.11 -2.21
N LEU A 347 -3.53 0.56 -1.49
CA LEU A 347 -3.20 1.70 -0.64
C LEU A 347 -2.25 1.29 0.50
N PHE A 348 -2.49 0.15 1.15
CA PHE A 348 -1.60 -0.38 2.18
C PHE A 348 -0.19 -0.63 1.61
N GLY A 349 -0.11 -1.30 0.45
CA GLY A 349 1.16 -1.54 -0.23
C GLY A 349 1.89 -0.26 -0.60
N LYS A 350 1.20 0.72 -1.19
CA LYS A 350 1.76 2.03 -1.53
C LYS A 350 2.30 2.77 -0.30
N LEU A 351 1.51 2.84 0.78
CA LEU A 351 1.91 3.57 2.00
C LEU A 351 3.10 2.92 2.72
N LEU A 352 3.26 1.59 2.59
CA LEU A 352 4.40 0.88 3.17
C LEU A 352 5.67 0.97 2.32
N THR A 353 5.55 1.04 0.98
CA THR A 353 6.69 0.89 0.07
C THR A 353 7.05 2.17 -0.69
N GLY A 354 6.11 3.08 -0.89
CA GLY A 354 6.26 4.24 -1.79
C GLY A 354 6.29 3.87 -3.28
N CYS A 355 6.13 2.59 -3.63
CA CYS A 355 6.14 2.10 -5.01
C CYS A 355 4.76 2.21 -5.66
N GLY A 356 4.74 2.23 -7.00
CA GLY A 356 3.54 1.97 -7.78
C GLY A 356 2.98 0.58 -7.47
N GLN A 357 1.67 0.41 -7.63
CA GLN A 357 0.99 -0.85 -7.29
C GLN A 357 0.41 -1.52 -8.54
N MET A 358 0.31 -2.84 -8.52
CA MET A 358 -0.37 -3.60 -9.56
C MET A 358 -1.75 -4.03 -9.06
N PHE A 359 -2.78 -3.70 -9.80
CA PHE A 359 -4.06 -4.37 -9.68
C PHE A 359 -4.03 -5.61 -10.59
N SER A 360 -4.52 -6.74 -10.14
CA SER A 360 -4.52 -7.97 -10.94
C SER A 360 -5.78 -8.78 -10.79
N ASP A 361 -6.29 -9.29 -11.91
CA ASP A 361 -7.15 -10.47 -11.92
C ASP A 361 -6.30 -11.68 -11.55
N VAL A 362 -6.70 -12.44 -10.57
CA VAL A 362 -6.11 -13.72 -10.21
C VAL A 362 -6.74 -14.77 -11.12
N ARG A 363 -6.18 -14.91 -12.35
CA ARG A 363 -6.91 -15.48 -13.49
C ARG A 363 -6.90 -16.99 -13.54
N THR A 364 -5.73 -17.60 -13.47
CA THR A 364 -5.59 -19.04 -13.74
C THR A 364 -4.35 -19.61 -13.07
N TYR A 365 -4.51 -20.76 -12.44
CA TYR A 365 -3.37 -21.63 -12.12
C TYR A 365 -2.98 -22.48 -13.34
N TRP A 366 -1.75 -22.38 -13.75
CA TRP A 366 -1.15 -23.24 -14.78
C TRP A 366 -0.29 -24.31 -14.14
N SER A 367 -0.77 -25.56 -14.16
CA SER A 367 0.05 -26.69 -13.73
C SER A 367 1.14 -27.02 -14.75
N PRO A 368 2.29 -27.60 -14.34
CA PRO A 368 3.33 -28.05 -15.26
C PRO A 368 2.81 -28.97 -16.37
N GLU A 369 1.90 -29.88 -16.01
CA GLU A 369 1.29 -30.82 -16.96
C GLU A 369 0.40 -30.13 -18.00
N ALA A 370 -0.35 -29.11 -17.57
CA ALA A 370 -1.18 -28.32 -18.49
C ALA A 370 -0.32 -27.52 -19.46
N VAL A 371 0.74 -26.87 -18.96
CA VAL A 371 1.68 -26.13 -19.81
C VAL A 371 2.32 -27.06 -20.84
N LYS A 372 2.87 -28.19 -20.40
CA LYS A 372 3.46 -29.19 -21.30
C LYS A 372 2.47 -29.69 -22.38
N ARG A 373 1.21 -29.93 -21.96
CA ARG A 373 0.16 -30.40 -22.90
C ARG A 373 -0.19 -29.38 -23.97
N VAL A 374 -0.20 -28.07 -23.63
CA VAL A 374 -0.66 -27.05 -24.59
C VAL A 374 0.46 -26.36 -25.34
N THR A 375 1.71 -26.43 -24.85
CA THR A 375 2.86 -25.77 -25.47
C THR A 375 3.91 -26.76 -25.98
N GLY A 376 3.90 -28.00 -25.49
CA GLY A 376 4.96 -28.99 -25.75
C GLY A 376 6.23 -28.78 -24.92
N LYS A 377 6.29 -27.71 -24.10
CA LYS A 377 7.46 -27.32 -23.28
C LYS A 377 7.19 -27.53 -21.78
N GLU A 378 8.25 -27.65 -21.02
CA GLU A 378 8.20 -27.77 -19.55
C GLU A 378 8.49 -26.42 -18.88
N LEU A 379 7.82 -26.15 -17.76
CA LEU A 379 8.17 -25.05 -16.89
C LEU A 379 9.50 -25.32 -16.17
N THR A 380 10.30 -24.29 -16.00
CA THR A 380 11.62 -24.36 -15.37
C THR A 380 11.79 -23.26 -14.31
N GLY A 381 12.86 -23.36 -13.53
CA GLY A 381 13.20 -22.35 -12.51
C GLY A 381 12.12 -22.19 -11.45
N LEU A 382 11.78 -20.97 -11.10
CA LEU A 382 10.75 -20.66 -10.10
C LEU A 382 9.39 -21.26 -10.46
N ALA A 383 9.04 -21.26 -11.76
CA ALA A 383 7.75 -21.75 -12.23
C ALA A 383 7.65 -23.29 -12.34
N SER A 384 8.71 -24.05 -12.04
CA SER A 384 8.75 -25.52 -12.20
C SER A 384 7.61 -26.27 -11.52
N GLY A 385 7.07 -25.74 -10.41
CA GLY A 385 5.92 -26.29 -9.68
C GLY A 385 4.56 -25.75 -10.11
N GLY A 386 4.51 -24.96 -11.20
CA GLY A 386 3.33 -24.24 -11.65
C GLY A 386 3.40 -22.76 -11.34
N MET A 387 2.46 -22.01 -11.87
CA MET A 387 2.40 -20.55 -11.71
C MET A 387 0.96 -20.04 -11.76
N ILE A 388 0.74 -18.87 -11.19
CA ILE A 388 -0.54 -18.16 -11.27
C ILE A 388 -0.43 -17.05 -12.31
N HIS A 389 -1.38 -17.02 -13.24
CA HIS A 389 -1.51 -15.95 -14.23
C HIS A 389 -2.22 -14.74 -13.60
N LEU A 390 -1.50 -13.64 -13.49
CA LEU A 390 -2.01 -12.34 -13.05
C LEU A 390 -2.04 -11.41 -14.26
N ILE A 391 -3.22 -10.85 -14.56
CA ILE A 391 -3.41 -9.91 -15.67
C ILE A 391 -4.35 -8.79 -15.21
N ASN A 392 -4.31 -7.65 -15.89
CA ASN A 392 -5.32 -6.61 -15.70
C ASN A 392 -5.39 -5.67 -16.91
N SER A 393 -6.56 -5.16 -17.21
CA SER A 393 -6.77 -4.21 -18.30
C SER A 393 -6.27 -2.78 -17.96
N GLY A 394 -6.30 -2.35 -16.71
CA GLY A 394 -6.16 -0.96 -16.29
C GLY A 394 -5.07 -0.70 -15.24
N ALA A 395 -5.41 -0.73 -13.98
CA ALA A 395 -4.61 -0.21 -12.84
C ALA A 395 -3.34 -1.01 -12.52
N THR A 396 -2.57 -1.39 -13.53
CA THR A 396 -1.24 -1.99 -13.35
C THR A 396 -0.18 -0.94 -13.65
N THR A 397 0.57 -0.56 -12.61
CA THR A 397 1.66 0.42 -12.75
C THR A 397 2.66 0.04 -13.85
N LEU A 398 3.13 1.01 -14.62
CA LEU A 398 4.17 0.78 -15.64
C LEU A 398 5.53 0.42 -15.02
N ASP A 399 5.75 0.75 -13.76
CA ASP A 399 6.92 0.32 -12.96
C ASP A 399 7.04 -1.21 -12.91
N ALA A 400 5.92 -1.92 -13.01
CA ALA A 400 5.84 -3.38 -12.95
C ALA A 400 6.44 -4.10 -14.17
N THR A 401 6.86 -3.36 -15.20
CA THR A 401 7.71 -3.90 -16.26
C THR A 401 8.99 -4.53 -15.71
N GLY A 402 9.47 -4.10 -14.53
CA GLY A 402 10.74 -4.51 -13.94
C GLY A 402 11.95 -4.00 -14.75
N ALA A 403 11.77 -2.88 -15.46
CA ALA A 403 12.87 -2.26 -16.23
C ALA A 403 13.89 -1.57 -15.31
N SER A 404 13.47 -1.12 -14.14
CA SER A 404 14.37 -0.62 -13.10
C SER A 404 15.21 -1.75 -12.50
N THR A 405 16.39 -1.41 -11.99
CA THR A 405 17.28 -2.38 -11.32
C THR A 405 17.72 -1.88 -9.95
N ASN A 406 17.92 -2.82 -9.03
CA ASN A 406 18.51 -2.57 -7.73
C ASN A 406 20.05 -2.43 -7.84
N ALA A 407 20.74 -2.24 -6.70
CA ALA A 407 22.20 -2.11 -6.64
C ALA A 407 22.95 -3.38 -7.12
N GLN A 408 22.29 -4.53 -7.13
CA GLN A 408 22.82 -5.82 -7.60
C GLN A 408 22.56 -6.05 -9.09
N GLY A 409 21.84 -5.12 -9.76
CA GLY A 409 21.47 -5.23 -11.16
C GLY A 409 20.25 -6.13 -11.42
N GLU A 410 19.51 -6.52 -10.36
CA GLU A 410 18.33 -7.34 -10.47
C GLU A 410 17.09 -6.48 -10.74
N PRO A 411 16.09 -7.00 -11.50
CA PRO A 411 14.84 -6.30 -11.75
C PRO A 411 14.14 -5.92 -10.44
N CYS A 412 13.65 -4.69 -10.38
CA CYS A 412 12.95 -4.19 -9.19
C CYS A 412 11.89 -3.13 -9.55
N MET A 413 11.08 -2.78 -8.58
CA MET A 413 10.30 -1.56 -8.59
C MET A 413 10.87 -0.63 -7.52
N LYS A 414 10.97 0.65 -7.82
CA LYS A 414 11.52 1.65 -6.92
C LYS A 414 10.42 2.55 -6.37
N PRO A 415 10.55 3.03 -5.12
CA PRO A 415 9.71 4.14 -4.68
C PRO A 415 10.02 5.39 -5.51
N ALA A 416 9.06 6.29 -5.63
CA ALA A 416 9.19 7.47 -6.49
C ALA A 416 10.47 8.29 -6.24
N TRP A 417 10.91 8.41 -4.99
CA TRP A 417 12.13 9.16 -4.61
C TRP A 417 13.46 8.46 -4.98
N GLU A 418 13.42 7.23 -5.47
CA GLU A 418 14.59 6.48 -5.97
C GLU A 418 14.57 6.28 -7.48
N MET A 419 13.44 6.62 -8.13
CA MET A 419 13.32 6.56 -9.58
C MET A 419 14.24 7.58 -10.25
N THR A 420 14.76 7.22 -11.41
CA THR A 420 15.55 8.08 -12.28
C THR A 420 14.88 8.22 -13.64
N GLU A 421 15.29 9.23 -14.42
CA GLU A 421 14.81 9.37 -15.80
C GLU A 421 15.11 8.13 -16.65
N ALA A 422 16.24 7.46 -16.41
CA ALA A 422 16.59 6.22 -17.11
C ALA A 422 15.64 5.06 -16.74
N ASP A 423 15.20 4.98 -15.48
CA ASP A 423 14.18 4.02 -15.05
C ASP A 423 12.85 4.29 -15.76
N VAL A 424 12.43 5.56 -15.81
CA VAL A 424 11.20 5.98 -16.53
C VAL A 424 11.27 5.61 -18.01
N GLU A 425 12.37 5.96 -18.69
CA GLU A 425 12.56 5.59 -20.11
C GLU A 425 12.55 4.08 -20.30
N GLY A 426 13.15 3.33 -19.38
CA GLY A 426 13.12 1.87 -19.37
C GLY A 426 11.70 1.31 -19.27
N CYS A 427 10.89 1.81 -18.35
CA CYS A 427 9.48 1.40 -18.20
C CYS A 427 8.67 1.72 -19.45
N LEU A 428 8.78 2.94 -19.97
CA LEU A 428 8.05 3.38 -21.17
C LEU A 428 8.46 2.58 -22.42
N LYS A 429 9.73 2.27 -22.59
CA LYS A 429 10.23 1.46 -23.72
C LYS A 429 9.71 0.03 -23.68
N ASN A 430 9.49 -0.53 -22.49
CA ASN A 430 8.98 -1.90 -22.30
C ASN A 430 7.45 -1.97 -22.24
N THR A 431 6.75 -0.86 -22.41
CA THR A 431 5.29 -0.80 -22.44
C THR A 431 4.80 -0.55 -23.86
N ASN A 432 3.93 -1.43 -24.35
CA ASN A 432 3.14 -1.19 -25.56
C ASN A 432 1.75 -0.68 -25.16
N TRP A 433 1.10 0.02 -26.07
CA TRP A 433 -0.27 0.50 -25.91
C TRP A 433 -1.16 -0.17 -26.94
N MET A 434 -1.99 -1.10 -26.47
CA MET A 434 -2.85 -1.89 -27.34
C MET A 434 -4.18 -1.19 -27.53
N PRO A 435 -4.66 -1.02 -28.77
CA PRO A 435 -6.05 -0.64 -29.00
C PRO A 435 -6.99 -1.58 -28.24
N ALA A 436 -7.92 -1.01 -27.51
CA ALA A 436 -8.84 -1.77 -26.66
C ALA A 436 -9.62 -2.84 -27.45
N ASP A 437 -9.80 -4.00 -26.86
CA ASP A 437 -10.64 -5.05 -27.41
C ASP A 437 -12.11 -4.60 -27.44
N ARG A 438 -12.62 -4.32 -28.62
CA ARG A 438 -13.98 -3.78 -28.79
C ARG A 438 -15.10 -4.81 -28.62
N ASP A 439 -14.77 -6.05 -28.32
CA ASP A 439 -15.75 -7.01 -27.82
C ASP A 439 -16.04 -6.76 -26.32
N TYR A 440 -15.08 -6.25 -25.57
CA TYR A 440 -15.25 -5.82 -24.18
C TYR A 440 -15.50 -4.31 -24.07
N PHE A 441 -14.71 -3.48 -24.76
CA PHE A 441 -14.71 -2.02 -24.69
C PHE A 441 -15.22 -1.40 -26.00
N ARG A 442 -16.52 -1.41 -26.21
CA ARG A 442 -17.14 -0.95 -27.47
C ARG A 442 -16.79 0.50 -27.82
N GLY A 443 -16.60 1.34 -26.79
CA GLY A 443 -16.19 2.73 -26.95
C GLY A 443 -14.76 2.92 -27.45
N GLY A 444 -13.90 1.92 -27.30
CA GLY A 444 -12.48 1.99 -27.67
C GLY A 444 -11.58 2.35 -26.49
N GLY A 445 -10.49 3.04 -26.79
CA GLY A 445 -9.43 3.41 -25.84
C GLY A 445 -8.17 2.58 -26.03
N PHE A 446 -7.28 2.60 -25.03
CA PHE A 446 -6.01 1.90 -25.06
C PHE A 446 -5.71 1.26 -23.71
N SER A 447 -5.18 0.03 -23.74
CA SER A 447 -4.67 -0.67 -22.57
C SER A 447 -3.15 -0.73 -22.62
N SER A 448 -2.48 -0.58 -21.48
CA SER A 448 -1.04 -0.88 -21.39
C SER A 448 -0.83 -2.38 -21.58
N ASN A 449 0.32 -2.73 -22.14
CA ASN A 449 0.70 -4.14 -22.35
C ASN A 449 2.20 -4.31 -22.12
N PHE A 450 2.56 -5.21 -21.26
CA PHE A 450 3.93 -5.64 -20.97
C PHE A 450 3.93 -7.01 -20.28
N LEU A 451 5.08 -7.64 -20.25
CA LEU A 451 5.36 -8.80 -19.42
C LEU A 451 6.30 -8.37 -18.28
N SER A 452 5.89 -8.54 -17.04
CA SER A 452 6.76 -8.28 -15.89
C SER A 452 7.99 -9.20 -15.94
N LYS A 453 9.19 -8.63 -15.74
CA LYS A 453 10.40 -9.44 -15.60
C LYS A 453 10.30 -10.35 -14.37
N GLY A 454 10.85 -11.55 -14.50
CA GLY A 454 10.92 -12.50 -13.40
C GLY A 454 11.99 -12.17 -12.36
N GLY A 455 11.85 -12.79 -11.19
CA GLY A 455 12.77 -12.67 -10.07
C GLY A 455 12.47 -11.53 -9.11
N MET A 456 11.51 -10.66 -9.38
CA MET A 456 11.12 -9.61 -8.45
C MET A 456 10.39 -10.22 -7.24
N PRO A 457 10.84 -9.95 -6.00
CA PRO A 457 10.06 -10.28 -4.82
C PRO A 457 8.79 -9.44 -4.80
N VAL A 458 7.63 -10.07 -4.59
CA VAL A 458 6.34 -9.40 -4.55
C VAL A 458 5.45 -10.01 -3.46
N THR A 459 4.47 -9.23 -3.02
CA THR A 459 3.43 -9.66 -2.09
C THR A 459 2.08 -9.42 -2.73
N MET A 460 1.34 -10.49 -2.96
CA MET A 460 -0.07 -10.42 -3.34
C MET A 460 -0.93 -10.28 -2.09
N SER A 461 -1.82 -9.30 -2.06
CA SER A 461 -2.73 -9.07 -0.94
C SER A 461 -4.15 -8.77 -1.41
N ARG A 462 -5.14 -9.09 -0.56
CA ARG A 462 -6.55 -8.80 -0.83
C ARG A 462 -7.30 -8.56 0.46
N LEU A 463 -8.04 -7.47 0.52
CA LEU A 463 -9.01 -7.22 1.59
C LEU A 463 -10.36 -7.80 1.21
N ASN A 464 -11.01 -8.49 2.14
CA ASN A 464 -12.37 -8.98 2.01
C ASN A 464 -13.20 -8.52 3.20
N LEU A 465 -14.49 -8.22 2.99
CA LEU A 465 -15.42 -7.93 4.06
C LEU A 465 -16.25 -9.17 4.36
N ILE A 466 -16.09 -9.73 5.56
CA ILE A 466 -16.75 -10.95 5.98
C ILE A 466 -17.89 -10.62 6.94
N LYS A 467 -19.12 -10.99 6.59
CA LYS A 467 -20.28 -10.72 7.44
C LYS A 467 -20.09 -11.33 8.83
N GLY A 468 -20.18 -10.51 9.85
CA GLY A 468 -20.03 -10.90 11.26
C GLY A 468 -18.59 -10.88 11.76
N LEU A 469 -17.60 -10.66 10.87
CA LEU A 469 -16.20 -10.53 11.23
C LEU A 469 -15.63 -9.14 10.89
N GLY A 470 -16.12 -8.52 9.81
CA GLY A 470 -15.58 -7.27 9.29
C GLY A 470 -14.50 -7.49 8.22
N PRO A 471 -13.60 -6.51 8.06
CA PRO A 471 -12.51 -6.62 7.10
C PRO A 471 -11.50 -7.69 7.51
N VAL A 472 -10.97 -8.41 6.52
CA VAL A 472 -9.94 -9.44 6.67
C VAL A 472 -8.96 -9.32 5.52
N LEU A 473 -7.66 -9.29 5.79
CA LEU A 473 -6.64 -9.28 4.76
C LEU A 473 -6.13 -10.70 4.47
N GLN A 474 -5.88 -11.01 3.19
CA GLN A 474 -5.14 -12.19 2.74
C GLN A 474 -3.78 -11.75 2.19
N ILE A 475 -2.73 -12.57 2.40
CA ILE A 475 -1.36 -12.28 1.97
C ILE A 475 -0.71 -13.54 1.38
N ALA A 476 -0.10 -13.40 0.21
CA ALA A 476 0.77 -14.40 -0.38
C ALA A 476 2.06 -13.74 -0.89
N GLU A 477 3.16 -13.89 -0.17
CA GLU A 477 4.48 -13.50 -0.65
C GLU A 477 4.99 -14.49 -1.70
N GLY A 478 5.75 -13.99 -2.67
CA GLY A 478 6.33 -14.82 -3.71
C GLY A 478 7.21 -14.00 -4.65
N TRP A 479 7.29 -14.44 -5.88
CA TRP A 479 8.13 -13.81 -6.90
C TRP A 479 7.39 -13.73 -8.23
N THR A 480 7.74 -12.75 -9.03
CA THR A 480 7.48 -12.82 -10.48
C THR A 480 8.38 -13.91 -11.09
N ALA A 481 7.92 -14.57 -12.13
CA ALA A 481 8.70 -15.62 -12.79
C ALA A 481 8.89 -15.31 -14.28
N ASP A 482 10.10 -15.59 -14.77
CA ASP A 482 10.34 -15.69 -16.21
C ASP A 482 9.86 -17.06 -16.72
N VAL A 483 9.25 -17.04 -17.87
CA VAL A 483 8.87 -18.25 -18.61
C VAL A 483 9.44 -18.17 -20.03
N ASP A 484 9.63 -19.33 -20.65
CA ASP A 484 10.01 -19.39 -22.07
C ASP A 484 9.04 -18.53 -22.92
N PRO A 485 9.54 -17.65 -23.82
CA PRO A 485 8.69 -16.77 -24.63
C PRO A 485 7.58 -17.50 -25.38
N GLU A 486 7.86 -18.71 -25.92
CA GLU A 486 6.83 -19.49 -26.61
C GLU A 486 5.76 -20.03 -25.66
N ILE A 487 6.10 -20.31 -24.38
CA ILE A 487 5.12 -20.63 -23.35
C ILE A 487 4.24 -19.41 -23.11
N HIS A 488 4.86 -18.24 -22.86
CA HIS A 488 4.13 -17.00 -22.66
C HIS A 488 3.16 -16.72 -23.79
N ASP A 489 3.64 -16.72 -25.04
CA ASP A 489 2.82 -16.40 -26.22
C ASP A 489 1.61 -17.33 -26.35
N VAL A 490 1.81 -18.64 -26.18
CA VAL A 490 0.72 -19.63 -26.28
C VAL A 490 -0.31 -19.44 -25.17
N LEU A 491 0.14 -19.21 -23.93
CA LEU A 491 -0.78 -19.07 -22.79
C LEU A 491 -1.49 -17.73 -22.82
N ASN A 492 -0.78 -16.65 -23.14
CA ASN A 492 -1.33 -15.30 -23.20
C ASN A 492 -2.39 -15.15 -24.29
N MET A 493 -2.16 -15.75 -25.48
CA MET A 493 -3.14 -15.78 -26.57
C MET A 493 -4.44 -16.53 -26.23
N ARG A 494 -4.45 -17.34 -25.17
CA ARG A 494 -5.65 -18.05 -24.68
C ARG A 494 -6.49 -17.25 -23.70
N THR A 495 -6.02 -16.07 -23.31
CA THR A 495 -6.69 -15.15 -22.38
C THR A 495 -6.90 -13.80 -23.05
N ASP A 496 -6.36 -12.74 -22.49
CA ASP A 496 -6.46 -11.37 -22.98
C ASP A 496 -5.06 -10.84 -23.35
N PRO A 497 -4.60 -11.13 -24.59
CA PRO A 497 -3.21 -10.87 -25.00
C PRO A 497 -2.87 -9.38 -25.15
N THR A 498 -3.84 -8.48 -24.95
CA THR A 498 -3.66 -7.03 -25.02
C THR A 498 -3.44 -6.38 -23.67
N TRP A 499 -3.41 -7.14 -22.57
CA TRP A 499 -3.23 -6.62 -21.21
C TRP A 499 -1.87 -7.01 -20.63
N PRO A 500 -1.38 -6.25 -19.63
CA PRO A 500 -0.14 -6.60 -18.96
C PRO A 500 -0.27 -7.93 -18.21
N THR A 501 0.80 -8.71 -18.25
CA THR A 501 0.88 -10.04 -17.66
C THR A 501 2.00 -10.11 -16.64
N THR A 502 1.71 -10.75 -15.50
CA THR A 502 2.69 -11.16 -14.50
C THR A 502 2.52 -12.64 -14.19
N TRP A 503 3.59 -13.43 -14.35
CA TRP A 503 3.61 -14.81 -13.87
C TRP A 503 4.03 -14.82 -12.41
N PHE A 504 3.14 -15.24 -11.52
CA PHE A 504 3.38 -15.22 -10.08
C PHE A 504 3.59 -16.63 -9.53
N VAL A 505 4.64 -16.78 -8.73
CA VAL A 505 4.93 -18.01 -7.99
C VAL A 505 4.98 -17.68 -6.51
N PRO A 506 4.03 -18.17 -5.70
CA PRO A 506 4.03 -17.93 -4.26
C PRO A 506 5.18 -18.67 -3.58
N ARG A 507 5.68 -18.11 -2.48
CA ARG A 507 6.57 -18.80 -1.56
C ARG A 507 5.77 -19.90 -0.86
N LEU A 508 6.20 -21.15 -1.04
CA LEU A 508 5.55 -22.31 -0.45
C LEU A 508 6.00 -22.52 0.99
N ASP A 509 5.10 -23.07 1.80
CA ASP A 509 5.31 -23.42 3.20
C ASP A 509 4.49 -24.67 3.50
N GLU A 510 5.15 -25.82 3.59
CA GLU A 510 4.51 -27.13 3.81
C GLU A 510 3.79 -27.22 5.17
N THR A 511 4.12 -26.35 6.11
CA THR A 511 3.49 -26.30 7.43
C THR A 511 2.12 -25.64 7.42
N LYS A 512 1.79 -24.92 6.32
CA LYS A 512 0.55 -24.16 6.15
C LYS A 512 -0.26 -24.72 4.98
N ALA A 513 -1.40 -25.30 5.26
CA ALA A 513 -2.24 -25.97 4.27
C ALA A 513 -2.52 -25.16 2.99
N PRO A 514 -2.80 -23.82 3.05
CA PRO A 514 -3.01 -23.02 1.84
C PRO A 514 -1.76 -22.84 0.97
N PHE A 515 -0.56 -23.08 1.52
CA PHE A 515 0.72 -22.79 0.87
C PHE A 515 1.56 -24.04 0.55
N LYS A 516 0.98 -25.24 0.63
CA LYS A 516 1.70 -26.50 0.36
C LYS A 516 2.13 -26.63 -1.10
N ASP A 517 1.41 -26.05 -2.03
CA ASP A 517 1.69 -25.98 -3.47
C ASP A 517 1.00 -24.76 -4.10
N VAL A 518 1.36 -24.44 -5.35
CA VAL A 518 0.83 -23.26 -6.07
C VAL A 518 -0.68 -23.36 -6.29
N TYR A 519 -1.18 -24.58 -6.57
CA TYR A 519 -2.62 -24.82 -6.71
C TYR A 519 -3.38 -24.48 -5.42
N SER A 520 -2.86 -24.87 -4.28
CA SER A 520 -3.50 -24.62 -2.98
C SER A 520 -3.60 -23.11 -2.67
N VAL A 521 -2.60 -22.32 -3.07
CA VAL A 521 -2.68 -20.85 -2.94
C VAL A 521 -3.83 -20.31 -3.79
N MET A 522 -3.90 -20.67 -5.06
CA MET A 522 -4.98 -20.27 -5.96
C MET A 522 -6.35 -20.72 -5.46
N ASN A 523 -6.46 -21.97 -5.03
CA ASN A 523 -7.74 -22.55 -4.58
C ASN A 523 -8.28 -21.94 -3.28
N ASN A 524 -7.38 -21.40 -2.43
CA ASN A 524 -7.76 -20.76 -1.17
C ASN A 524 -7.80 -19.21 -1.27
N TRP A 525 -7.46 -18.64 -2.43
CA TRP A 525 -7.56 -17.20 -2.64
C TRP A 525 -9.03 -16.77 -2.71
N GLY A 526 -9.45 -15.91 -1.81
CA GLY A 526 -10.87 -15.62 -1.55
C GLY A 526 -11.50 -14.55 -2.44
N ALA A 527 -10.88 -14.18 -3.57
CA ALA A 527 -11.40 -13.15 -4.46
C ALA A 527 -10.91 -13.36 -5.91
N ASN A 528 -11.56 -12.68 -6.86
CA ASN A 528 -11.11 -12.62 -8.25
C ASN A 528 -9.93 -11.66 -8.47
N HIS A 529 -9.70 -10.72 -7.55
CA HIS A 529 -8.63 -9.73 -7.66
C HIS A 529 -7.57 -9.90 -6.57
N GLY A 530 -6.38 -9.35 -6.83
CA GLY A 530 -5.29 -9.19 -5.89
C GLY A 530 -4.48 -7.93 -6.18
N ALA A 531 -4.09 -7.22 -5.14
CA ALA A 531 -3.12 -6.14 -5.21
C ALA A 531 -1.72 -6.71 -5.08
N ILE A 532 -0.80 -6.32 -5.98
CA ILE A 532 0.57 -6.80 -5.96
C ILE A 532 1.48 -5.63 -5.59
N SER A 533 2.17 -5.77 -4.47
CA SER A 533 3.17 -4.82 -3.97
C SER A 533 4.57 -5.36 -4.21
N TYR A 534 5.52 -4.49 -4.54
CA TYR A 534 6.92 -4.89 -4.63
C TYR A 534 7.51 -5.16 -3.23
N GLY A 535 8.30 -6.25 -3.13
CA GLY A 535 8.94 -6.71 -1.91
C GLY A 535 8.13 -7.76 -1.15
N HIS A 536 8.80 -8.47 -0.24
CA HIS A 536 8.18 -9.35 0.74
C HIS A 536 7.75 -8.52 1.95
N ILE A 537 6.63 -7.82 1.84
CA ILE A 537 6.10 -6.88 2.85
C ILE A 537 5.00 -7.48 3.74
N GLY A 538 4.81 -8.78 3.70
CA GLY A 538 3.75 -9.45 4.46
C GLY A 538 3.84 -9.19 5.96
N ALA A 539 5.05 -9.14 6.52
CA ALA A 539 5.25 -8.82 7.93
C ALA A 539 4.85 -7.37 8.27
N ASP A 540 5.16 -6.42 7.39
CA ASP A 540 4.75 -5.01 7.55
C ASP A 540 3.22 -4.87 7.42
N LEU A 541 2.59 -5.58 6.48
CA LEU A 541 1.13 -5.64 6.34
C LEU A 541 0.45 -6.22 7.60
N ILE A 542 0.98 -7.31 8.18
CA ILE A 542 0.44 -7.88 9.43
C ILE A 542 0.55 -6.86 10.57
N THR A 543 1.66 -6.13 10.66
CA THR A 543 1.85 -5.08 11.68
C THR A 543 0.84 -3.93 11.48
N LEU A 544 0.65 -3.45 10.24
CA LEU A 544 -0.33 -2.43 9.89
C LEU A 544 -1.76 -2.88 10.22
N CYS A 545 -2.13 -4.07 9.76
CA CYS A 545 -3.47 -4.63 10.00
C CYS A 545 -3.76 -4.81 11.49
N SER A 546 -2.74 -5.21 12.29
CA SER A 546 -2.90 -5.29 13.75
C SER A 546 -3.19 -3.94 14.40
N MET A 547 -2.64 -2.83 13.86
CA MET A 547 -2.95 -1.47 14.34
C MET A 547 -4.38 -1.04 14.02
N LEU A 548 -4.91 -1.50 12.88
CA LEU A 548 -6.29 -1.24 12.44
C LEU A 548 -7.31 -2.22 13.01
N HIS A 549 -6.88 -3.22 13.77
CA HIS A 549 -7.69 -4.35 14.22
C HIS A 549 -8.32 -5.16 13.07
N ILE A 550 -7.59 -5.28 11.96
CA ILE A 550 -7.96 -6.10 10.81
C ILE A 550 -7.18 -7.42 10.89
N PRO A 551 -7.83 -8.58 11.05
CA PRO A 551 -7.13 -9.86 11.09
C PRO A 551 -6.60 -10.24 9.71
N VAL A 552 -5.48 -11.00 9.70
CA VAL A 552 -4.92 -11.60 8.49
C VAL A 552 -5.29 -13.08 8.46
N CYS A 553 -6.05 -13.51 7.45
CA CYS A 553 -6.65 -14.83 7.41
C CYS A 553 -5.84 -15.91 6.68
N MET A 554 -4.86 -15.49 5.88
CA MET A 554 -4.03 -16.39 5.08
C MET A 554 -2.71 -15.69 4.81
N HIS A 555 -1.59 -16.29 5.21
CA HIS A 555 -0.27 -15.74 4.94
C HIS A 555 0.82 -16.81 4.98
N ASN A 556 1.88 -16.63 4.18
CA ASN A 556 3.09 -17.43 4.19
C ASN A 556 4.30 -16.69 4.82
N VAL A 557 4.03 -15.67 5.63
CA VAL A 557 5.05 -14.92 6.36
C VAL A 557 5.69 -15.82 7.43
N PRO A 558 7.04 -15.88 7.55
CA PRO A 558 7.72 -16.61 8.61
C PRO A 558 7.31 -16.13 9.99
N GLU A 559 7.15 -17.05 10.93
CA GLU A 559 6.63 -16.72 12.27
C GLU A 559 7.52 -15.76 13.07
N ASP A 560 8.82 -15.86 12.92
CA ASP A 560 9.81 -14.98 13.56
C ASP A 560 9.74 -13.53 13.09
N LYS A 561 9.16 -13.28 11.91
CA LYS A 561 8.95 -11.95 11.34
C LYS A 561 7.64 -11.28 11.74
N ILE A 562 6.71 -12.05 12.34
CA ILE A 562 5.40 -11.53 12.74
C ILE A 562 5.53 -10.65 13.99
N PHE A 563 5.12 -9.38 13.85
CA PHE A 563 5.14 -8.41 14.94
C PHE A 563 3.75 -7.82 15.16
N ARG A 564 3.20 -8.06 16.36
CA ARG A 564 1.83 -7.75 16.78
C ARG A 564 1.80 -7.13 18.17
N PRO A 565 0.69 -6.46 18.57
CA PRO A 565 0.51 -6.03 19.95
C PRO A 565 0.64 -7.22 20.93
N ALA A 566 1.35 -7.02 22.05
CA ALA A 566 1.59 -8.06 23.02
C ALA A 566 0.29 -8.68 23.59
N ALA A 567 -0.79 -7.90 23.66
CA ALA A 567 -2.11 -8.35 24.11
C ALA A 567 -2.70 -9.47 23.25
N TRP A 568 -2.31 -9.59 21.96
CA TRP A 568 -2.78 -10.68 21.08
C TRP A 568 -2.42 -12.07 21.60
N ASN A 569 -1.31 -12.21 22.33
CA ASN A 569 -0.90 -13.50 22.92
C ASN A 569 -1.93 -14.05 23.92
N ALA A 570 -2.73 -13.22 24.55
CA ALA A 570 -3.80 -13.65 25.46
C ALA A 570 -4.96 -14.35 24.75
N PHE A 571 -5.07 -14.20 23.43
CA PHE A 571 -6.14 -14.78 22.63
C PHE A 571 -5.81 -16.15 22.02
N GLY A 572 -4.62 -16.67 22.25
CA GLY A 572 -4.21 -18.02 21.84
C GLY A 572 -2.78 -18.10 21.35
N MET A 573 -2.29 -19.33 21.20
CA MET A 573 -0.92 -19.60 20.72
C MET A 573 -0.86 -19.72 19.19
N ASP A 574 -1.96 -20.06 18.54
CA ASP A 574 -2.10 -20.02 17.08
C ASP A 574 -2.24 -18.57 16.62
N LYS A 575 -1.24 -18.04 15.96
CA LYS A 575 -1.16 -16.59 15.67
C LYS A 575 -2.32 -16.09 14.80
N GLU A 576 -2.75 -16.84 13.79
CA GLU A 576 -3.89 -16.43 12.95
C GLU A 576 -5.20 -16.42 13.76
N GLY A 577 -5.49 -17.49 14.51
CA GLY A 577 -6.67 -17.54 15.36
C GLY A 577 -6.67 -16.49 16.48
N ALA A 578 -5.50 -16.18 17.05
CA ALA A 578 -5.35 -15.10 18.02
C ALA A 578 -5.68 -13.74 17.41
N ASP A 579 -5.24 -13.48 16.18
CA ASP A 579 -5.60 -12.25 15.42
C ASP A 579 -7.12 -12.09 15.28
N TYR A 580 -7.80 -13.12 14.83
CA TYR A 580 -9.25 -13.10 14.66
C TYR A 580 -9.96 -12.74 15.97
N ARG A 581 -9.60 -13.43 17.04
CA ARG A 581 -10.22 -13.22 18.36
C ARG A 581 -9.92 -11.83 18.91
N ALA A 582 -8.68 -11.37 18.80
CA ALA A 582 -8.27 -10.07 19.27
C ALA A 582 -8.99 -8.95 18.49
N CYS A 583 -8.90 -8.98 17.17
CA CYS A 583 -9.51 -7.95 16.31
C CYS A 583 -11.03 -7.89 16.49
N GLN A 584 -11.70 -9.05 16.61
CA GLN A 584 -13.13 -9.09 16.84
C GLN A 584 -13.54 -8.51 18.22
N ILE A 585 -12.74 -8.74 19.25
CA ILE A 585 -13.02 -8.24 20.62
C ILE A 585 -12.76 -6.72 20.70
N TYR A 586 -11.67 -6.25 20.12
CA TYR A 586 -11.35 -4.81 20.13
C TYR A 586 -12.25 -4.01 19.19
N GLY A 587 -12.68 -4.63 18.07
CA GLY A 587 -13.51 -3.98 17.04
C GLY A 587 -12.77 -2.88 16.27
N PRO A 588 -13.47 -2.16 15.37
CA PRO A 588 -12.91 -1.08 14.57
C PRO A 588 -12.30 0.03 15.42
N ILE A 589 -11.14 0.56 14.98
CA ILE A 589 -10.36 1.54 15.77
C ILE A 589 -11.04 2.92 15.88
N TYR A 590 -11.88 3.30 14.91
CA TYR A 590 -12.52 4.62 14.86
C TYR A 590 -14.03 4.60 15.16
N LYS A 591 -14.55 3.51 15.68
CA LYS A 591 -15.95 3.35 16.04
C LYS A 591 -16.27 3.89 17.44
#